data_d64260637744c47dedfc77a77319fdd4
#
_entry.id   d64260637744c47dedfc77a77319fdd4
#
_cell.length_a   1.000
_cell.length_b   1.000
_cell.length_c   1.000
_cell.angle_alpha   90.00
_cell.angle_beta   90.00
_cell.angle_gamma   90.00
#
_symmetry.space_group_name_H-M   'P 1'
#
loop_
_entity.id
_entity.type
_entity.pdbx_description
1 polymer ?
#
loop_
_entity_poly.entity_id
_entity_poly.type
_entity_poly.pdbx_seq_one_letter_code
_entity_poly.pdbx_strand_id
1 'polypeptide(L)'
;MLGSGSEAEDAVQETMLRAWRATGSFEGRSSLRSWLYRIATNVCIDMVRQPQRRARPMEMGPPSPPSESLLGPMLPEATWVMPMADERVEEVGADPADVAVHRESVRLALVAALQHLPASQRAVLVLCEVLRWQATEVAELLDTTVAAVNSALQRARATMTALPPSPGPAHMLEPTPSLCRGSRLVPVGLVNGCPAFGHYKPDPAGGRAPWALQVLEWSSGRISGYHAFLDTERLFPAFGLAPHLDG
;
A
#
# COMPACT_ATOMS: atom_id res chain seq x y z
N MET A 1 2.78 1.08 -7.28
CA MET A 1 1.74 1.28 -8.32
C MET A 1 0.41 0.64 -7.92
N LEU A 2 0.44 -0.59 -7.48
CA LEU A 2 -0.71 -1.35 -7.01
C LEU A 2 -1.02 -0.98 -5.56
N GLY A 3 -2.20 -1.28 -5.07
CA GLY A 3 -2.62 -0.95 -3.71
C GLY A 3 -2.61 -2.15 -2.75
N SER A 4 -1.99 -3.26 -3.15
CA SER A 4 -1.94 -4.52 -2.41
C SER A 4 -0.59 -5.21 -2.61
N GLY A 5 -0.05 -5.77 -1.55
CA GLY A 5 1.18 -6.58 -1.59
C GLY A 5 1.00 -7.86 -2.42
N SER A 6 -0.15 -8.52 -2.32
CA SER A 6 -0.46 -9.71 -3.12
C SER A 6 -0.49 -9.40 -4.62
N GLU A 7 -1.13 -8.29 -5.03
CA GLU A 7 -1.09 -7.87 -6.44
C GLU A 7 0.31 -7.50 -6.91
N ALA A 8 1.15 -6.95 -6.03
CA ALA A 8 2.54 -6.68 -6.38
C ALA A 8 3.32 -8.00 -6.61
N GLU A 9 3.10 -9.02 -5.79
CA GLU A 9 3.67 -10.36 -6.00
C GLU A 9 3.19 -10.98 -7.31
N ASP A 10 1.90 -10.89 -7.61
CA ASP A 10 1.33 -11.36 -8.90
C ASP A 10 1.95 -10.63 -10.09
N ALA A 11 2.13 -9.29 -9.96
CA ALA A 11 2.79 -8.50 -10.99
C ALA A 11 4.25 -8.91 -11.21
N VAL A 12 4.98 -9.25 -10.15
CA VAL A 12 6.36 -9.78 -10.25
C VAL A 12 6.36 -11.13 -10.95
N GLN A 13 5.47 -12.05 -10.57
CA GLN A 13 5.37 -13.37 -11.21
C GLN A 13 5.04 -13.24 -12.70
N GLU A 14 4.05 -12.44 -13.06
CA GLU A 14 3.68 -12.21 -14.46
C GLU A 14 4.83 -11.54 -15.24
N THR A 15 5.55 -10.62 -14.60
CA THR A 15 6.75 -10.00 -15.19
C THR A 15 7.81 -11.03 -15.51
N MET A 16 8.10 -11.94 -14.57
CA MET A 16 9.08 -13.00 -14.78
C MET A 16 8.66 -13.98 -15.87
N LEU A 17 7.36 -14.33 -15.93
CA LEU A 17 6.83 -15.18 -17.00
C LEU A 17 6.93 -14.52 -18.37
N ARG A 18 6.59 -13.24 -18.49
CA ARG A 18 6.73 -12.48 -19.74
C ARG A 18 8.21 -12.32 -20.13
N ALA A 19 9.08 -12.02 -19.16
CA ALA A 19 10.51 -11.95 -19.39
C ALA A 19 11.08 -13.28 -19.89
N TRP A 20 10.73 -14.38 -19.24
CA TRP A 20 11.14 -15.72 -19.68
C TRP A 20 10.75 -16.02 -21.12
N ARG A 21 9.49 -15.76 -21.49
CA ARG A 21 9.00 -15.97 -22.87
C ARG A 21 9.70 -15.08 -23.89
N ALA A 22 10.10 -13.87 -23.47
CA ALA A 22 10.73 -12.88 -24.33
C ALA A 22 12.26 -12.93 -24.33
N THR A 23 12.90 -13.85 -23.56
CA THR A 23 14.35 -13.93 -23.43
C THR A 23 15.05 -14.06 -24.78
N GLY A 24 14.49 -14.87 -25.71
CA GLY A 24 15.03 -15.05 -27.05
C GLY A 24 14.98 -13.81 -27.94
N SER A 25 14.18 -12.80 -27.59
CA SER A 25 14.07 -11.52 -28.31
C SER A 25 14.83 -10.38 -27.63
N PHE A 26 15.52 -10.66 -26.52
CA PHE A 26 16.34 -9.64 -25.84
C PHE A 26 17.64 -9.41 -26.61
N GLU A 27 17.69 -8.32 -27.37
CA GLU A 27 18.82 -7.98 -28.22
C GLU A 27 19.95 -7.20 -27.53
N GLY A 28 19.86 -6.97 -26.21
CA GLY A 28 20.89 -6.24 -25.45
C GLY A 28 20.99 -4.74 -25.76
N ARG A 29 19.98 -4.14 -26.44
CA ARG A 29 19.96 -2.71 -26.79
C ARG A 29 19.79 -1.82 -25.54
N SER A 30 19.26 -2.36 -24.47
CA SER A 30 19.12 -1.72 -23.15
C SER A 30 19.70 -2.62 -22.06
N SER A 31 19.92 -2.08 -20.86
CA SER A 31 20.30 -2.92 -19.73
C SER A 31 19.20 -3.95 -19.40
N LEU A 32 19.59 -5.10 -18.88
CA LEU A 32 18.63 -6.12 -18.41
C LEU A 32 17.63 -5.52 -17.40
N ARG A 33 18.14 -4.63 -16.52
CA ARG A 33 17.32 -3.90 -15.55
C ARG A 33 16.24 -3.07 -16.25
N SER A 34 16.61 -2.21 -17.21
CA SER A 34 15.65 -1.38 -17.94
C SER A 34 14.63 -2.21 -18.72
N TRP A 35 15.05 -3.33 -19.29
CA TRP A 35 14.16 -4.25 -20.00
C TRP A 35 13.14 -4.91 -19.06
N LEU A 36 13.57 -5.39 -17.88
CA LEU A 36 12.67 -5.95 -16.87
C LEU A 36 11.70 -4.90 -16.34
N TYR A 37 12.17 -3.67 -16.06
CA TYR A 37 11.30 -2.59 -15.61
C TYR A 37 10.26 -2.19 -16.66
N ARG A 38 10.59 -2.26 -17.95
CA ARG A 38 9.61 -2.05 -19.03
C ARG A 38 8.48 -3.09 -18.96
N ILE A 39 8.82 -4.37 -18.82
CA ILE A 39 7.84 -5.45 -18.70
C ILE A 39 7.00 -5.23 -17.43
N ALA A 40 7.62 -5.02 -16.28
CA ALA A 40 6.95 -4.81 -15.01
C ALA A 40 5.99 -3.60 -15.04
N THR A 41 6.42 -2.50 -15.62
CA THR A 41 5.59 -1.30 -15.72
C THR A 41 4.36 -1.54 -16.59
N ASN A 42 4.51 -2.24 -17.71
CA ASN A 42 3.39 -2.60 -18.57
C ASN A 42 2.42 -3.57 -17.87
N VAL A 43 2.93 -4.58 -17.15
CA VAL A 43 2.11 -5.48 -16.33
C VAL A 43 1.30 -4.66 -15.30
N CYS A 44 1.95 -3.78 -14.55
CA CYS A 44 1.26 -2.95 -13.58
C CYS A 44 0.22 -2.02 -14.21
N ILE A 45 0.52 -1.41 -15.37
CA ILE A 45 -0.44 -0.57 -16.10
C ILE A 45 -1.65 -1.39 -16.53
N ASP A 46 -1.44 -2.61 -17.05
CA ASP A 46 -2.52 -3.50 -17.46
C ASP A 46 -3.41 -3.89 -16.27
N MET A 47 -2.82 -4.21 -15.12
CA MET A 47 -3.55 -4.54 -13.89
C MET A 47 -4.38 -3.35 -13.36
N VAL A 48 -3.87 -2.13 -13.50
CA VAL A 48 -4.53 -0.90 -13.02
C VAL A 48 -5.61 -0.38 -13.98
N ARG A 49 -5.68 -0.87 -15.21
CA ARG A 49 -6.72 -0.48 -16.20
C ARG A 49 -8.15 -0.83 -15.78
N GLN A 50 -8.34 -1.70 -14.81
CA GLN A 50 -9.66 -1.94 -14.22
C GLN A 50 -10.09 -0.73 -13.37
N PRO A 51 -11.38 -0.30 -13.44
CA PRO A 51 -11.83 0.99 -12.91
C PRO A 51 -11.92 1.07 -11.38
N GLN A 52 -11.49 0.05 -10.64
CA GLN A 52 -11.58 0.03 -9.19
C GLN A 52 -10.41 0.80 -8.56
N ARG A 53 -10.73 1.95 -8.00
CA ARG A 53 -9.83 2.74 -7.18
C ARG A 53 -9.84 2.17 -5.76
N ARG A 54 -8.67 1.79 -5.27
CA ARG A 54 -8.50 1.41 -3.85
C ARG A 54 -8.51 2.65 -2.97
N ALA A 55 -9.15 2.56 -1.84
CA ALA A 55 -9.29 3.66 -0.89
C ALA A 55 -8.92 3.23 0.55
N ARG A 56 -8.67 4.19 1.40
CA ARG A 56 -8.69 3.99 2.86
C ARG A 56 -10.11 4.22 3.37
N PRO A 57 -10.51 3.61 4.49
CA PRO A 57 -11.87 3.79 5.04
C PRO A 57 -12.29 5.27 5.19
N MET A 58 -11.35 6.12 5.63
CA MET A 58 -11.59 7.56 5.82
C MET A 58 -11.83 8.35 4.53
N GLU A 59 -11.56 7.75 3.36
CA GLU A 59 -11.78 8.37 2.05
C GLU A 59 -13.13 7.99 1.45
N MET A 60 -13.87 7.08 2.09
CA MET A 60 -15.15 6.57 1.60
C MET A 60 -16.34 7.45 1.98
N GLY A 61 -16.20 8.32 2.97
CA GLY A 61 -17.26 9.22 3.40
C GLY A 61 -16.83 10.18 4.51
N PRO A 62 -17.67 11.14 4.85
CA PRO A 62 -17.40 12.05 5.97
C PRO A 62 -17.44 11.28 7.30
N PRO A 63 -16.77 11.82 8.35
CA PRO A 63 -16.90 11.31 9.70
C PRO A 63 -18.37 11.24 10.11
N SER A 64 -18.78 10.11 10.66
CA SER A 64 -20.15 9.92 11.15
C SER A 64 -20.13 9.34 12.57
N PRO A 65 -21.17 9.56 13.39
CA PRO A 65 -21.26 8.92 14.70
C PRO A 65 -21.18 7.40 14.56
N PRO A 66 -20.57 6.69 15.52
CA PRO A 66 -20.51 5.25 15.51
C PRO A 66 -21.90 4.66 15.74
N SER A 67 -22.47 4.05 14.72
CA SER A 67 -23.76 3.38 14.78
C SER A 67 -23.69 2.09 13.96
N GLU A 68 -24.19 0.99 14.54
CA GLU A 68 -24.26 -0.29 13.84
C GLU A 68 -25.14 -0.21 12.58
N SER A 69 -26.13 0.69 12.56
CA SER A 69 -26.99 0.91 11.39
C SER A 69 -26.26 1.49 10.18
N LEU A 70 -25.06 2.04 10.37
CA LEU A 70 -24.19 2.55 9.30
C LEU A 70 -23.25 1.48 8.75
N LEU A 71 -23.19 0.31 9.36
CA LEU A 71 -22.40 -0.81 8.85
C LEU A 71 -23.11 -1.37 7.61
N GLY A 72 -22.58 -1.03 6.44
CA GLY A 72 -22.98 -1.63 5.18
C GLY A 72 -22.45 -3.05 5.01
N PRO A 73 -22.72 -3.69 3.86
CA PRO A 73 -22.13 -4.98 3.53
C PRO A 73 -20.61 -4.87 3.43
N MET A 74 -19.93 -5.98 3.71
CA MET A 74 -18.47 -6.06 3.53
C MET A 74 -18.11 -5.78 2.08
N LEU A 75 -17.25 -4.79 1.86
CA LEU A 75 -16.77 -4.45 0.52
C LEU A 75 -15.65 -5.40 0.11
N PRO A 76 -15.52 -5.68 -1.22
CA PRO A 76 -14.43 -6.53 -1.72
C PRO A 76 -13.05 -5.98 -1.35
N GLU A 77 -12.09 -6.86 -1.17
CA GLU A 77 -10.68 -6.50 -0.90
C GLU A 77 -10.12 -5.49 -1.92
N ALA A 78 -10.50 -5.64 -3.19
CA ALA A 78 -10.10 -4.72 -4.26
C ALA A 78 -10.51 -3.26 -4.02
N THR A 79 -11.40 -2.99 -3.06
CA THR A 79 -11.81 -1.64 -2.66
C THR A 79 -10.75 -0.98 -1.77
N TRP A 80 -9.93 -1.75 -1.07
CA TRP A 80 -9.06 -1.26 -0.01
C TRP A 80 -7.60 -1.21 -0.41
N VAL A 81 -6.88 -0.20 0.08
CA VAL A 81 -5.42 -0.24 0.15
C VAL A 81 -5.04 -1.20 1.26
N MET A 82 -4.29 -2.25 0.92
CA MET A 82 -3.93 -3.32 1.84
C MET A 82 -2.60 -3.05 2.54
N PRO A 83 -2.47 -3.45 3.81
CA PRO A 83 -1.22 -3.30 4.56
C PRO A 83 -0.14 -4.23 4.01
N MET A 84 1.13 -3.77 4.07
CA MET A 84 2.30 -4.55 3.68
C MET A 84 3.41 -4.38 4.70
N ALA A 85 4.02 -5.48 5.12
CA ALA A 85 5.17 -5.45 6.03
C ALA A 85 6.38 -4.81 5.33
N ASP A 86 7.07 -3.90 6.03
CA ASP A 86 8.24 -3.21 5.48
C ASP A 86 9.37 -4.18 5.16
N GLU A 87 9.54 -5.24 5.97
CA GLU A 87 10.53 -6.29 5.76
C GLU A 87 10.45 -6.96 4.37
N ARG A 88 9.29 -6.89 3.70
CA ARG A 88 9.11 -7.41 2.33
C ARG A 88 9.64 -6.47 1.25
N VAL A 89 9.92 -5.22 1.60
CA VAL A 89 10.32 -4.16 0.66
C VAL A 89 11.75 -3.71 0.93
N GLU A 90 12.27 -3.93 2.14
CA GLU A 90 13.61 -3.53 2.53
C GLU A 90 14.65 -4.53 2.02
N GLU A 91 15.64 -4.04 1.26
CA GLU A 91 16.81 -4.82 0.91
C GLU A 91 17.74 -4.93 2.12
N VAL A 92 18.18 -6.14 2.44
CA VAL A 92 19.15 -6.37 3.51
C VAL A 92 20.47 -5.69 3.15
N GLY A 93 20.90 -4.72 3.98
CA GLY A 93 22.15 -3.98 3.78
C GLY A 93 22.01 -2.69 2.96
N ALA A 94 20.77 -2.21 2.70
CA ALA A 94 20.56 -0.91 2.05
C ALA A 94 21.06 0.26 2.93
N ASP A 95 21.46 1.36 2.29
CA ASP A 95 21.81 2.59 2.97
C ASP A 95 20.63 3.10 3.80
N PRO A 96 20.83 3.53 5.07
CA PRO A 96 19.76 4.07 5.90
C PRO A 96 18.97 5.21 5.26
N ALA A 97 19.60 6.02 4.40
CA ALA A 97 18.93 7.08 3.65
C ALA A 97 17.96 6.51 2.61
N ASP A 98 18.38 5.46 1.90
CA ASP A 98 17.54 4.77 0.91
C ASP A 98 16.37 4.05 1.61
N VAL A 99 16.60 3.44 2.77
CA VAL A 99 15.55 2.83 3.60
C VAL A 99 14.52 3.89 4.02
N ALA A 100 14.94 5.07 4.45
CA ALA A 100 14.02 6.14 4.84
C ALA A 100 13.15 6.62 3.68
N VAL A 101 13.74 6.79 2.48
CA VAL A 101 13.00 7.15 1.25
C VAL A 101 12.04 6.04 0.85
N HIS A 102 12.45 4.79 0.97
CA HIS A 102 11.60 3.64 0.67
C HIS A 102 10.39 3.57 1.60
N ARG A 103 10.60 3.71 2.91
CA ARG A 103 9.52 3.73 3.91
C ARG A 103 8.50 4.83 3.63
N GLU A 104 8.95 6.04 3.26
CA GLU A 104 8.05 7.12 2.88
C GLU A 104 7.24 6.78 1.63
N SER A 105 7.85 6.10 0.65
CA SER A 105 7.20 5.73 -0.62
C SER A 105 6.14 4.61 -0.49
N VAL A 106 6.19 3.82 0.58
CA VAL A 106 5.20 2.74 0.83
C VAL A 106 4.15 3.11 1.87
N ARG A 107 4.17 4.33 2.41
CA ARG A 107 3.15 4.79 3.37
C ARG A 107 1.74 4.65 2.81
N LEU A 108 0.81 4.20 3.65
CA LEU A 108 -0.61 4.02 3.26
C LEU A 108 -1.20 5.30 2.66
N ALA A 109 -0.86 6.46 3.22
CA ALA A 109 -1.30 7.75 2.70
C ALA A 109 -0.84 7.98 1.25
N LEU A 110 0.45 7.72 0.96
CA LEU A 110 1.00 7.87 -0.38
C LEU A 110 0.41 6.82 -1.34
N VAL A 111 0.35 5.56 -0.92
CA VAL A 111 -0.22 4.48 -1.75
C VAL A 111 -1.68 4.78 -2.09
N ALA A 112 -2.47 5.27 -1.14
CA ALA A 112 -3.85 5.70 -1.37
C ALA A 112 -3.93 6.90 -2.31
N ALA A 113 -3.08 7.91 -2.10
CA ALA A 113 -3.02 9.08 -2.97
C ALA A 113 -2.67 8.70 -4.42
N LEU A 114 -1.77 7.75 -4.62
CA LEU A 114 -1.44 7.22 -5.95
C LEU A 114 -2.66 6.63 -6.67
N GLN A 115 -3.64 6.12 -5.93
CA GLN A 115 -4.86 5.56 -6.55
C GLN A 115 -5.73 6.62 -7.25
N HIS A 116 -5.51 7.92 -6.98
CA HIS A 116 -6.17 9.02 -7.67
C HIS A 116 -5.56 9.33 -9.04
N LEU A 117 -4.40 8.77 -9.36
CA LEU A 117 -3.70 9.02 -10.61
C LEU A 117 -4.10 8.02 -11.69
N PRO A 118 -4.27 8.44 -12.95
CA PRO A 118 -4.29 7.53 -14.08
C PRO A 118 -3.04 6.65 -14.12
N ALA A 119 -3.16 5.42 -14.63
CA ALA A 119 -2.09 4.42 -14.61
C ALA A 119 -0.75 4.95 -15.18
N SER A 120 -0.77 5.67 -16.29
CA SER A 120 0.44 6.25 -16.90
C SER A 120 1.08 7.35 -16.04
N GLN A 121 0.28 8.23 -15.43
CA GLN A 121 0.79 9.26 -14.52
C GLN A 121 1.37 8.64 -13.25
N ARG A 122 0.74 7.59 -12.74
CA ARG A 122 1.24 6.83 -11.59
C ARG A 122 2.57 6.17 -11.90
N ALA A 123 2.70 5.54 -13.08
CA ALA A 123 3.95 4.95 -13.53
C ALA A 123 5.07 5.99 -13.63
N VAL A 124 4.82 7.12 -14.28
CA VAL A 124 5.81 8.21 -14.41
C VAL A 124 6.23 8.75 -13.04
N LEU A 125 5.27 8.99 -12.14
CA LEU A 125 5.58 9.48 -10.80
C LEU A 125 6.46 8.49 -10.02
N VAL A 126 6.12 7.20 -10.03
CA VAL A 126 6.91 6.17 -9.34
C VAL A 126 8.31 6.06 -9.95
N LEU A 127 8.44 6.02 -11.27
CA LEU A 127 9.75 5.91 -11.92
C LEU A 127 10.63 7.13 -11.64
N CYS A 128 10.10 8.35 -11.74
CA CYS A 128 10.89 9.58 -11.57
C CYS A 128 11.15 9.92 -10.09
N GLU A 129 10.14 9.84 -9.22
CA GLU A 129 10.25 10.32 -7.83
C GLU A 129 10.73 9.26 -6.85
N VAL A 130 10.28 8.02 -7.02
CA VAL A 130 10.65 6.92 -6.12
C VAL A 130 11.93 6.24 -6.59
N LEU A 131 11.98 5.85 -7.86
CA LEU A 131 13.12 5.12 -8.43
C LEU A 131 14.22 6.04 -8.98
N ARG A 132 14.01 7.37 -8.97
CA ARG A 132 14.98 8.40 -9.37
C ARG A 132 15.50 8.28 -10.81
N TRP A 133 14.68 7.73 -11.71
CA TRP A 133 15.03 7.64 -13.13
C TRP A 133 14.93 9.01 -13.80
N GLN A 134 15.81 9.23 -14.79
CA GLN A 134 15.76 10.44 -15.59
C GLN A 134 14.57 10.41 -16.56
N ALA A 135 14.01 11.57 -16.88
CA ALA A 135 12.88 11.67 -17.80
C ALA A 135 13.16 11.05 -19.19
N THR A 136 14.42 11.05 -19.64
CA THR A 136 14.86 10.41 -20.87
C THR A 136 14.74 8.88 -20.77
N GLU A 137 15.20 8.29 -19.68
CA GLU A 137 15.09 6.84 -19.44
C GLU A 137 13.63 6.38 -19.34
N VAL A 138 12.80 7.19 -18.67
CA VAL A 138 11.36 6.92 -18.55
C VAL A 138 10.67 7.05 -19.90
N ALA A 139 11.06 8.01 -20.74
CA ALA A 139 10.52 8.18 -22.08
C ALA A 139 10.83 6.96 -22.97
N GLU A 140 12.05 6.47 -22.94
CA GLU A 140 12.45 5.24 -23.65
C GLU A 140 11.71 4.00 -23.09
N LEU A 141 11.58 3.90 -21.76
CA LEU A 141 10.90 2.77 -21.11
C LEU A 141 9.43 2.69 -21.49
N LEU A 142 8.73 3.83 -21.55
CA LEU A 142 7.30 3.94 -21.82
C LEU A 142 6.97 4.12 -23.31
N ASP A 143 7.97 4.10 -24.19
CA ASP A 143 7.82 4.38 -25.62
C ASP A 143 7.06 5.69 -25.89
N THR A 144 7.58 6.78 -25.31
CA THR A 144 6.99 8.11 -25.37
C THR A 144 8.05 9.22 -25.47
N THR A 145 7.65 10.47 -25.44
CA THR A 145 8.58 11.60 -25.49
C THR A 145 8.91 12.15 -24.11
N VAL A 146 10.08 12.74 -23.93
CA VAL A 146 10.47 13.44 -22.69
C VAL A 146 9.46 14.54 -22.33
N ALA A 147 8.94 15.24 -23.32
CA ALA A 147 7.89 16.26 -23.11
C ALA A 147 6.61 15.66 -22.53
N ALA A 148 6.19 14.46 -23.01
CA ALA A 148 5.04 13.75 -22.48
C ALA A 148 5.26 13.26 -21.04
N VAL A 149 6.46 12.75 -20.73
CA VAL A 149 6.87 12.36 -19.36
C VAL A 149 6.79 13.56 -18.43
N ASN A 150 7.41 14.68 -18.79
CA ASN A 150 7.38 15.90 -17.96
C ASN A 150 5.96 16.42 -17.74
N SER A 151 5.12 16.42 -18.78
CA SER A 151 3.72 16.82 -18.69
C SER A 151 2.91 15.87 -17.79
N ALA A 152 3.15 14.56 -17.87
CA ALA A 152 2.50 13.56 -17.00
C ALA A 152 2.94 13.74 -15.54
N LEU A 153 4.22 13.95 -15.30
CA LEU A 153 4.78 14.19 -13.97
C LEU A 153 4.19 15.47 -13.33
N GLN A 154 4.11 16.55 -14.10
CA GLN A 154 3.53 17.80 -13.65
C GLN A 154 2.05 17.63 -13.26
N ARG A 155 1.24 16.94 -14.09
CA ARG A 155 -0.17 16.64 -13.78
C ARG A 155 -0.28 15.74 -12.54
N ALA A 156 0.57 14.72 -12.43
CA ALA A 156 0.58 13.83 -11.26
C ALA A 156 0.84 14.63 -9.98
N ARG A 157 1.87 15.48 -9.96
CA ARG A 157 2.20 16.36 -8.81
C ARG A 157 1.04 17.30 -8.47
N ALA A 158 0.42 17.92 -9.48
CA ALA A 158 -0.72 18.81 -9.27
C ALA A 158 -1.90 18.06 -8.64
N THR A 159 -2.23 16.86 -9.12
CA THR A 159 -3.27 16.02 -8.53
C THR A 159 -2.93 15.65 -7.08
N MET A 160 -1.71 15.22 -6.81
CA MET A 160 -1.27 14.87 -5.44
C MET A 160 -1.37 16.05 -4.47
N THR A 161 -0.98 17.26 -4.92
CA THR A 161 -1.06 18.49 -4.11
C THR A 161 -2.50 18.94 -3.86
N ALA A 162 -3.41 18.68 -4.82
CA ALA A 162 -4.81 19.05 -4.72
C ALA A 162 -5.63 18.10 -3.83
N LEU A 163 -5.08 16.92 -3.48
CA LEU A 163 -5.76 16.00 -2.57
C LEU A 163 -5.88 16.66 -1.19
N PRO A 164 -7.08 16.64 -0.58
CA PRO A 164 -7.23 17.13 0.77
C PRO A 164 -6.32 16.33 1.71
N PRO A 165 -5.73 16.96 2.73
CA PRO A 165 -5.04 16.21 3.77
C PRO A 165 -6.01 15.16 4.30
N SER A 166 -5.49 13.96 4.55
CA SER A 166 -6.29 12.91 5.15
C SER A 166 -6.99 13.47 6.38
N PRO A 167 -8.32 13.36 6.49
CA PRO A 167 -8.99 13.80 7.70
C PRO A 167 -8.32 13.07 8.86
N GLY A 168 -7.70 13.83 9.75
CA GLY A 168 -7.13 13.27 10.98
C GLY A 168 -8.23 12.52 11.76
N PRO A 169 -7.88 11.75 12.79
CA PRO A 169 -8.83 10.97 13.58
C PRO A 169 -9.75 11.91 14.39
N ALA A 170 -10.57 12.69 13.68
CA ALA A 170 -11.48 13.66 14.27
C ALA A 170 -12.54 12.99 15.15
N HIS A 171 -12.80 11.71 14.92
CA HIS A 171 -13.68 10.88 15.75
C HIS A 171 -13.10 9.46 15.80
N MET A 172 -12.01 9.30 16.54
CA MET A 172 -11.81 7.98 17.15
C MET A 172 -13.05 7.74 18.00
N LEU A 173 -13.74 6.63 17.75
CA LEU A 173 -14.72 6.07 18.64
C LEU A 173 -14.22 6.32 20.06
N GLU A 174 -14.98 7.02 20.89
CA GLU A 174 -14.69 6.98 22.32
C GLU A 174 -14.54 5.51 22.67
N PRO A 175 -13.35 5.08 23.09
CA PRO A 175 -13.15 3.67 23.36
C PRO A 175 -14.15 3.34 24.46
N THR A 176 -15.19 2.60 24.12
CA THR A 176 -16.04 2.02 25.15
C THR A 176 -15.10 1.08 25.89
N PRO A 177 -14.68 1.42 27.12
CA PRO A 177 -13.63 0.67 27.83
C PRO A 177 -13.96 -0.83 27.94
N SER A 178 -15.25 -1.17 27.83
CA SER A 178 -15.75 -2.53 27.81
C SER A 178 -15.34 -3.33 26.55
N LEU A 179 -15.24 -2.70 25.39
CA LEU A 179 -14.95 -3.41 24.13
C LEU A 179 -13.49 -3.83 23.99
N CYS A 180 -12.58 -3.21 24.72
CA CYS A 180 -11.15 -3.52 24.70
C CYS A 180 -10.65 -4.20 25.99
N ARG A 181 -11.54 -4.44 26.97
CA ARG A 181 -11.14 -5.08 28.23
C ARG A 181 -10.64 -6.49 27.96
N GLY A 182 -9.44 -6.82 28.45
CA GLY A 182 -8.79 -8.12 28.27
C GLY A 182 -8.18 -8.34 26.88
N SER A 183 -8.25 -7.35 25.99
CA SER A 183 -7.56 -7.41 24.70
C SER A 183 -6.05 -7.45 24.87
N ARG A 184 -5.36 -8.04 23.87
CA ARG A 184 -3.91 -8.07 23.77
C ARG A 184 -3.45 -7.50 22.43
N LEU A 185 -2.45 -6.65 22.46
CA LEU A 185 -1.78 -6.15 21.29
C LEU A 185 -0.42 -6.84 21.16
N VAL A 186 -0.18 -7.45 20.01
CA VAL A 186 1.09 -8.11 19.67
C VAL A 186 1.77 -7.29 18.58
N PRO A 187 2.96 -6.70 18.85
CA PRO A 187 3.65 -5.91 17.85
C PRO A 187 4.10 -6.79 16.67
N VAL A 188 3.98 -6.26 15.44
CA VAL A 188 4.43 -6.91 14.21
C VAL A 188 5.52 -6.13 13.48
N GLY A 189 6.05 -5.08 14.12
CA GLY A 189 7.04 -4.20 13.49
C GLY A 189 6.39 -3.06 12.71
N LEU A 190 7.01 -2.70 11.59
CA LEU A 190 6.54 -1.65 10.70
C LEU A 190 5.73 -2.23 9.55
N VAL A 191 4.62 -1.57 9.25
CA VAL A 191 3.72 -1.87 8.15
C VAL A 191 3.44 -0.58 7.41
N ASN A 192 3.85 -0.51 6.15
CA ASN A 192 3.79 0.72 5.35
C ASN A 192 4.45 1.93 6.06
N GLY A 193 5.63 1.73 6.65
CA GLY A 193 6.37 2.73 7.40
C GLY A 193 5.75 3.13 8.75
N CYS A 194 4.74 2.42 9.22
CA CYS A 194 3.98 2.76 10.42
C CYS A 194 4.00 1.62 11.45
N PRO A 195 4.05 1.90 12.77
CA PRO A 195 3.92 0.87 13.79
C PRO A 195 2.62 0.10 13.64
N ALA A 196 2.69 -1.23 13.75
CA ALA A 196 1.52 -2.08 13.63
C ALA A 196 1.46 -3.17 14.70
N PHE A 197 0.23 -3.61 14.98
CA PHE A 197 -0.08 -4.56 16.05
C PHE A 197 -1.18 -5.52 15.61
N GLY A 198 -1.00 -6.80 15.88
CA GLY A 198 -2.10 -7.76 15.91
C GLY A 198 -2.95 -7.56 17.15
N HIS A 199 -4.22 -7.25 16.98
CA HIS A 199 -5.16 -7.06 18.07
C HIS A 199 -5.99 -8.33 18.26
N TYR A 200 -5.93 -8.86 19.47
CA TYR A 200 -6.70 -10.03 19.89
C TYR A 200 -7.68 -9.65 20.99
N LYS A 201 -8.88 -10.17 20.91
CA LYS A 201 -9.94 -10.01 21.92
C LYS A 201 -10.15 -11.30 22.69
N PRO A 202 -10.66 -11.23 23.96
CA PRO A 202 -11.03 -12.42 24.70
C PRO A 202 -11.99 -13.29 23.88
N ASP A 203 -11.70 -14.58 23.84
CA ASP A 203 -12.55 -15.57 23.19
C ASP A 203 -13.43 -16.24 24.25
N PRO A 204 -14.75 -16.33 24.06
CA PRO A 204 -15.63 -17.08 24.96
C PRO A 204 -15.25 -18.57 25.13
N ALA A 205 -14.59 -19.15 24.14
CA ALA A 205 -14.07 -20.52 24.19
C ALA A 205 -12.78 -20.67 24.99
N GLY A 206 -12.22 -19.56 25.48
CA GLY A 206 -10.94 -19.46 26.18
C GLY A 206 -9.83 -18.83 25.35
N GLY A 207 -8.88 -18.19 26.03
CA GLY A 207 -7.80 -17.47 25.33
C GLY A 207 -8.24 -16.20 24.62
N ARG A 208 -7.64 -15.90 23.45
CA ARG A 208 -7.95 -14.69 22.67
C ARG A 208 -7.95 -14.97 21.17
N ALA A 209 -9.04 -14.59 20.52
CA ALA A 209 -9.19 -14.67 19.07
C ALA A 209 -8.68 -13.41 18.35
N PRO A 210 -8.18 -13.54 17.10
CA PRO A 210 -7.81 -12.42 16.26
C PRO A 210 -9.00 -11.48 16.02
N TRP A 211 -8.76 -10.17 16.08
CA TRP A 211 -9.80 -9.18 15.81
C TRP A 211 -9.43 -8.23 14.68
N ALA A 212 -8.22 -7.70 14.65
CA ALA A 212 -7.76 -6.79 13.61
C ALA A 212 -6.24 -6.69 13.56
N LEU A 213 -5.69 -6.42 12.40
CA LEU A 213 -4.36 -5.81 12.25
C LEU A 213 -4.54 -4.29 12.34
N GLN A 214 -3.88 -3.67 13.32
CA GLN A 214 -3.94 -2.23 13.55
C GLN A 214 -2.66 -1.58 13.06
N VAL A 215 -2.78 -0.51 12.26
CA VAL A 215 -1.67 0.31 11.77
C VAL A 215 -1.87 1.74 12.24
N LEU A 216 -0.85 2.32 12.88
CA LEU A 216 -0.89 3.65 13.46
C LEU A 216 -0.05 4.62 12.62
N GLU A 217 -0.69 5.52 11.88
CA GLU A 217 0.02 6.61 11.23
C GLU A 217 0.47 7.64 12.26
N TRP A 218 1.71 8.09 12.12
CA TRP A 218 2.34 9.03 13.04
C TRP A 218 2.82 10.27 12.28
N SER A 219 2.47 11.45 12.77
CA SER A 219 2.93 12.72 12.21
C SER A 219 3.12 13.76 13.30
N SER A 220 4.20 14.50 13.23
CA SER A 220 4.51 15.61 14.17
C SER A 220 4.39 15.23 15.66
N GLY A 221 4.86 14.03 16.02
CA GLY A 221 4.83 13.54 17.40
C GLY A 221 3.45 13.09 17.90
N ARG A 222 2.48 12.88 17.00
CA ARG A 222 1.11 12.47 17.34
C ARG A 222 0.62 11.39 16.39
N ILE A 223 -0.32 10.56 16.86
CA ILE A 223 -1.06 9.64 15.99
C ILE A 223 -1.93 10.49 15.06
N SER A 224 -1.69 10.39 13.76
CA SER A 224 -2.42 11.12 12.71
C SER A 224 -3.42 10.23 11.98
N GLY A 225 -3.32 8.91 12.13
CA GLY A 225 -4.26 7.96 11.54
C GLY A 225 -4.28 6.64 12.32
N TYR A 226 -5.42 5.98 12.29
CA TYR A 226 -5.65 4.68 12.88
C TYR A 226 -6.40 3.82 11.88
N HIS A 227 -5.80 2.71 11.48
CA HIS A 227 -6.39 1.78 10.54
C HIS A 227 -6.56 0.42 11.20
N ALA A 228 -7.75 -0.15 11.11
CA ALA A 228 -8.06 -1.49 11.57
C ALA A 228 -8.47 -2.34 10.37
N PHE A 229 -7.66 -3.34 10.04
CA PHE A 229 -7.93 -4.30 8.98
C PHE A 229 -8.49 -5.57 9.61
N LEU A 230 -9.74 -5.91 9.28
CA LEU A 230 -10.51 -6.96 9.94
C LEU A 230 -10.38 -8.34 9.29
N ASP A 231 -9.76 -8.44 8.10
CA ASP A 231 -9.48 -9.71 7.42
C ASP A 231 -8.31 -10.43 8.10
N THR A 232 -8.57 -10.92 9.30
CA THR A 232 -7.53 -11.55 10.13
C THR A 232 -7.14 -12.94 9.63
N GLU A 233 -8.03 -13.66 8.99
CA GLU A 233 -7.73 -14.99 8.45
C GLU A 233 -6.61 -14.96 7.42
N ARG A 234 -6.56 -13.90 6.63
CA ARG A 234 -5.54 -13.70 5.61
C ARG A 234 -4.34 -12.91 6.13
N LEU A 235 -4.59 -11.83 6.89
CA LEU A 235 -3.53 -10.92 7.32
C LEU A 235 -2.67 -11.53 8.43
N PHE A 236 -3.25 -12.18 9.43
CA PHE A 236 -2.45 -12.67 10.55
C PHE A 236 -1.34 -13.64 10.14
N PRO A 237 -1.60 -14.66 9.28
CA PRO A 237 -0.52 -15.51 8.78
C PRO A 237 0.52 -14.73 7.96
N ALA A 238 0.10 -13.74 7.16
CA ALA A 238 1.00 -12.92 6.35
C ALA A 238 1.96 -12.06 7.18
N PHE A 239 1.59 -11.74 8.43
CA PHE A 239 2.39 -10.98 9.39
C PHE A 239 2.99 -11.85 10.52
N GLY A 240 2.99 -13.17 10.37
CA GLY A 240 3.54 -14.09 11.36
C GLY A 240 2.78 -14.11 12.69
N LEU A 241 1.54 -13.66 12.72
CA LEU A 241 0.69 -13.64 13.90
C LEU A 241 -0.02 -14.99 14.10
N ALA A 242 -0.14 -15.41 15.36
CA ALA A 242 -0.82 -16.65 15.69
C ALA A 242 -2.32 -16.57 15.41
N PRO A 243 -2.98 -17.68 14.99
CA PRO A 243 -4.41 -17.72 14.77
C PRO A 243 -5.22 -17.65 16.08
N HIS A 244 -4.58 -17.84 17.22
CA HIS A 244 -5.15 -17.77 18.56
C HIS A 244 -4.04 -17.57 19.59
N LEU A 245 -4.34 -16.89 20.70
CA LEU A 245 -3.43 -16.75 21.83
C LEU A 245 -4.00 -17.46 23.04
N ASP A 246 -3.18 -18.26 23.69
CA ASP A 246 -3.49 -18.80 25.00
C ASP A 246 -3.65 -17.69 26.04
N GLY A 247 -4.38 -17.94 27.09
CA GLY A 247 -4.79 -16.95 28.10
C GLY A 247 -3.67 -16.36 28.95
#